data_427a46f70c1a7429d685ad3674075494
#
_entry.id   427a46f70c1a7429d685ad3674075494
#
_cell.length_a   1.000
_cell.length_b   1.000
_cell.length_c   1.000
_cell.angle_alpha   90.00
_cell.angle_beta   90.00
_cell.angle_gamma   90.00
#
_symmetry.space_group_name_H-M   'P 1'
#
loop_
_entity.id
_entity.type
_entity.pdbx_description
1 polymer ?
#
loop_
_entity_poly.entity_id
_entity_poly.type
_entity_poly.pdbx_seq_one_letter_code
_entity_poly.pdbx_strand_id
1 'polypeptide(L)'
;MKQISGNKLLVKALKEEGVEYVFGYPGACTIDISDELYKQDDITVILPRHEQALVHAADAYARTTGKVGVCLVTSGPGATNLVTGLATANYDSVPLVCFTGQVARHLIGNDAFQEVDIVGITRSITKYGVTVQNREDLGRIIKEAFYIARTGRPGPVLIDLPKDVMAELGSPEYPKNVNIRGYKPNTGVHIGQLKRAIKTHSKAKKPLFLAGGGINISRANEVFRKVVEKTGVPVVTTIMGRGAIPTDHPLFIGNLGMHGAYAANKAVSNCDVLFSIGTRFNDRITGKLHEFAPNAQIIHIDIDTASISRNIHVDIPIVADAKEALEKMSEYISDCTNPKWISEINGWKQEHPLAMRPNDRLSPVDIINQINQQFQKAIIVTDVGQHQMLVSQYAKITPGKQLVMSGGLGTMGYGFPGGVGAKIGNPDTPVIVISGDGGMQMNIQEFATAVLEELPLILCVFNNEYLGMVRQWQKLFYGKRYSMTNLRSGALSRRTNGEEYPKYTPDFVKLAESYGAKGIRVFNKNEVAAAFEEAKRNTKVPTLIEFIIDPEEMVYPMIKPGGTLEDLIMDC
;
A
#
# COMPACT_ATOMS: atom_id res chain seq x y z
N MET A 1 19.68 31.07 26.63
CA MET A 1 19.31 29.63 26.69
C MET A 1 20.54 28.78 26.41
N LYS A 2 20.63 27.57 26.99
CA LYS A 2 21.77 26.66 26.73
C LYS A 2 21.67 26.12 25.30
N GLN A 3 22.70 26.32 24.50
CA GLN A 3 22.77 25.79 23.15
C GLN A 3 22.84 24.26 23.16
N ILE A 4 22.26 23.61 22.13
CA ILE A 4 22.28 22.16 21.92
C ILE A 4 22.75 21.80 20.51
N SER A 5 23.29 20.60 20.32
CA SER A 5 23.68 20.11 18.99
C SER A 5 22.47 19.86 18.10
N GLY A 6 22.71 19.79 16.79
CA GLY A 6 21.69 19.39 15.81
C GLY A 6 21.13 18.00 16.12
N ASN A 7 21.99 17.05 16.54
CA ASN A 7 21.57 15.71 16.94
C ASN A 7 20.53 15.75 18.07
N LYS A 8 20.77 16.54 19.11
CA LYS A 8 19.81 16.74 20.23
C LYS A 8 18.54 17.43 19.79
N LEU A 9 18.63 18.43 18.90
CA LEU A 9 17.45 19.10 18.38
C LEU A 9 16.59 18.15 17.55
N LEU A 10 17.19 17.27 16.75
CA LEU A 10 16.43 16.27 15.98
C LEU A 10 15.63 15.36 16.93
N VAL A 11 16.25 14.77 17.94
CA VAL A 11 15.54 13.90 18.89
C VAL A 11 14.42 14.66 19.63
N LYS A 12 14.70 15.91 20.04
CA LYS A 12 13.66 16.78 20.62
C LYS A 12 12.50 17.02 19.65
N ALA A 13 12.79 17.33 18.38
CA ALA A 13 11.79 17.57 17.36
C ALA A 13 10.93 16.33 17.09
N LEU A 14 11.53 15.14 17.05
CA LEU A 14 10.80 13.88 16.90
C LEU A 14 9.81 13.66 18.06
N LYS A 15 10.21 13.94 19.30
CA LYS A 15 9.32 13.88 20.48
C LYS A 15 8.16 14.89 20.36
N GLU A 16 8.44 16.12 19.98
CA GLU A 16 7.42 17.17 19.77
C GLU A 16 6.43 16.85 18.62
N GLU A 17 6.84 16.05 17.64
CA GLU A 17 5.98 15.54 16.57
C GLU A 17 5.23 14.25 16.95
N GLY A 18 5.44 13.72 18.16
CA GLY A 18 4.77 12.52 18.68
C GLY A 18 5.26 11.22 18.01
N VAL A 19 6.52 11.18 17.60
CA VAL A 19 7.15 9.99 17.02
C VAL A 19 7.42 8.97 18.14
N GLU A 20 6.87 7.77 17.99
CA GLU A 20 7.06 6.65 18.93
C GLU A 20 8.10 5.66 18.39
N TYR A 21 8.18 5.49 17.08
CA TYR A 21 9.08 4.56 16.42
C TYR A 21 9.89 5.24 15.32
N VAL A 22 11.18 4.95 15.30
CA VAL A 22 12.09 5.28 14.20
C VAL A 22 12.57 3.97 13.58
N PHE A 23 12.34 3.75 12.30
CA PHE A 23 12.93 2.65 11.56
C PHE A 23 14.32 3.12 11.11
N GLY A 24 15.37 2.55 11.69
CA GLY A 24 16.72 3.09 11.54
C GLY A 24 17.77 2.04 11.16
N TYR A 25 18.72 2.43 10.30
CA TYR A 25 19.91 1.65 10.02
C TYR A 25 21.15 2.55 10.16
N PRO A 26 22.03 2.26 11.14
CA PRO A 26 23.12 3.16 11.51
C PRO A 26 24.26 3.11 10.48
N GLY A 27 25.05 4.19 10.47
CA GLY A 27 26.31 4.27 9.75
C GLY A 27 27.10 5.52 10.19
N ALA A 28 28.27 5.73 9.59
CA ALA A 28 29.22 6.74 10.03
C ALA A 28 28.66 8.17 10.10
N CYS A 29 27.73 8.53 9.21
CA CYS A 29 27.14 9.87 9.17
C CYS A 29 25.98 10.05 10.15
N THR A 30 25.43 8.98 10.73
CA THR A 30 24.28 9.03 11.66
C THR A 30 24.59 8.50 13.06
N ILE A 31 25.84 8.14 13.34
CA ILE A 31 26.21 7.55 14.63
C ILE A 31 25.92 8.45 15.82
N ASP A 32 26.15 9.78 15.66
CA ASP A 32 25.90 10.76 16.72
C ASP A 32 24.39 10.95 16.97
N ILE A 33 23.55 10.80 15.94
CA ILE A 33 22.09 10.80 16.07
C ILE A 33 21.64 9.54 16.81
N SER A 34 22.20 8.38 16.47
CA SER A 34 21.90 7.12 17.14
C SER A 34 22.28 7.14 18.61
N ASP A 35 23.41 7.78 18.96
CA ASP A 35 23.85 7.99 20.35
C ASP A 35 22.87 8.90 21.13
N GLU A 36 22.33 9.95 20.51
CA GLU A 36 21.31 10.79 21.16
C GLU A 36 19.95 10.06 21.27
N LEU A 37 19.57 9.20 20.33
CA LEU A 37 18.39 8.35 20.45
C LEU A 37 18.55 7.30 21.56
N TYR A 38 19.75 6.78 21.77
CA TYR A 38 20.04 5.82 22.86
C TYR A 38 19.89 6.42 24.27
N LYS A 39 20.04 7.75 24.41
CA LYS A 39 19.98 8.47 25.70
C LYS A 39 18.57 8.76 26.20
N GLN A 40 17.54 8.22 25.55
CA GLN A 40 16.15 8.49 25.89
C GLN A 40 15.27 7.24 25.65
N ASP A 41 14.13 7.16 26.33
CA ASP A 41 13.23 6.00 26.33
C ASP A 41 11.88 6.26 25.64
N ASP A 42 11.61 7.50 25.16
CA ASP A 42 10.31 7.85 24.58
C ASP A 42 10.16 7.38 23.11
N ILE A 43 11.27 7.17 22.41
CA ILE A 43 11.30 6.75 21.01
C ILE A 43 12.03 5.41 20.91
N THR A 44 11.36 4.42 20.38
CA THR A 44 11.93 3.11 20.10
C THR A 44 12.53 3.07 18.69
N VAL A 45 13.78 2.62 18.57
CA VAL A 45 14.45 2.43 17.28
C VAL A 45 14.33 0.98 16.87
N ILE A 46 13.66 0.72 15.74
CA ILE A 46 13.58 -0.60 15.12
C ILE A 46 14.69 -0.72 14.09
N LEU A 47 15.45 -1.82 14.14
CA LEU A 47 16.57 -2.10 13.25
C LEU A 47 16.24 -3.21 12.24
N PRO A 48 15.60 -2.90 11.08
CA PRO A 48 15.48 -3.84 9.97
C PRO A 48 16.85 -4.22 9.37
N ARG A 49 16.88 -5.24 8.55
CA ARG A 49 18.17 -5.75 8.02
C ARG A 49 18.54 -5.18 6.65
N HIS A 50 17.66 -4.36 6.08
CA HIS A 50 17.90 -3.65 4.83
C HIS A 50 17.09 -2.36 4.77
N GLU A 51 17.62 -1.29 4.23
CA GLU A 51 16.97 0.03 4.21
C GLU A 51 15.71 0.05 3.31
N GLN A 52 15.64 -0.77 2.27
CA GLN A 52 14.41 -0.93 1.50
C GLN A 52 13.28 -1.55 2.37
N ALA A 53 13.60 -2.57 3.15
CA ALA A 53 12.65 -3.17 4.09
C ALA A 53 12.25 -2.17 5.19
N LEU A 54 13.21 -1.40 5.67
CA LEU A 54 13.01 -0.33 6.66
C LEU A 54 11.92 0.65 6.22
N VAL A 55 12.01 1.16 4.99
CA VAL A 55 11.03 2.13 4.50
C VAL A 55 9.67 1.49 4.20
N HIS A 56 9.61 0.21 3.80
CA HIS A 56 8.35 -0.51 3.66
C HIS A 56 7.67 -0.78 5.01
N ALA A 57 8.44 -1.04 6.06
CA ALA A 57 7.91 -1.15 7.42
C ALA A 57 7.34 0.20 7.90
N ALA A 58 8.07 1.30 7.72
CA ALA A 58 7.60 2.65 8.04
C ALA A 58 6.33 3.02 7.24
N ASP A 59 6.23 2.61 5.98
CA ASP A 59 5.07 2.81 5.12
C ASP A 59 3.83 2.10 5.69
N ALA A 60 3.92 0.82 5.98
CA ALA A 60 2.80 0.06 6.53
C ALA A 60 2.42 0.50 7.96
N TYR A 61 3.39 0.89 8.78
CA TYR A 61 3.14 1.55 10.06
C TYR A 61 2.28 2.80 9.88
N ALA A 62 2.66 3.68 8.94
CA ALA A 62 1.91 4.90 8.68
C ALA A 62 0.48 4.63 8.20
N ARG A 63 0.29 3.67 7.29
CA ARG A 63 -1.05 3.29 6.77
C ARG A 63 -1.96 2.76 7.86
N THR A 64 -1.44 1.92 8.74
CA THR A 64 -2.26 1.22 9.74
C THR A 64 -2.54 2.05 10.99
N THR A 65 -1.64 2.94 11.36
CA THR A 65 -1.78 3.83 12.53
C THR A 65 -2.34 5.21 12.17
N GLY A 66 -2.06 5.70 10.93
CA GLY A 66 -2.30 7.07 10.50
C GLY A 66 -1.31 8.10 11.05
N LYS A 67 -0.23 7.63 11.67
CA LYS A 67 0.91 8.45 12.08
C LYS A 67 1.89 8.60 10.91
N VAL A 68 2.82 9.55 11.01
CA VAL A 68 3.90 9.66 10.02
C VAL A 68 4.93 8.57 10.29
N GLY A 69 5.30 7.80 9.26
CA GLY A 69 6.42 6.86 9.35
C GLY A 69 7.75 7.59 9.30
N VAL A 70 8.68 7.25 10.19
CA VAL A 70 9.98 7.91 10.29
C VAL A 70 11.11 6.94 9.99
N CYS A 71 11.97 7.31 9.05
CA CYS A 71 13.14 6.55 8.65
C CYS A 71 14.42 7.33 8.97
N LEU A 72 15.47 6.63 9.42
CA LEU A 72 16.79 7.19 9.64
C LEU A 72 17.86 6.25 9.08
N VAL A 73 18.62 6.70 8.08
CA VAL A 73 19.67 5.91 7.44
C VAL A 73 20.93 6.72 7.20
N THR A 74 22.05 6.04 7.03
CA THR A 74 23.32 6.70 6.70
C THR A 74 23.35 7.21 5.26
N SER A 75 24.44 7.89 4.88
CA SER A 75 24.72 8.40 3.53
C SER A 75 24.99 7.28 2.53
N GLY A 76 25.13 7.64 1.26
CA GLY A 76 25.51 6.74 0.17
C GLY A 76 24.53 5.58 0.00
N PRO A 77 25.00 4.32 0.15
CA PRO A 77 24.15 3.14 -0.07
C PRO A 77 22.94 3.08 0.88
N GLY A 78 23.08 3.55 2.13
CA GLY A 78 21.94 3.62 3.05
C GLY A 78 20.82 4.52 2.51
N ALA A 79 21.18 5.70 2.02
CA ALA A 79 20.24 6.63 1.43
C ALA A 79 19.65 6.13 0.11
N THR A 80 20.47 5.58 -0.80
CA THR A 80 20.00 5.08 -2.11
C THR A 80 19.08 3.88 -1.99
N ASN A 81 19.24 3.04 -0.96
CA ASN A 81 18.34 1.91 -0.71
C ASN A 81 16.91 2.33 -0.30
N LEU A 82 16.68 3.59 0.07
CA LEU A 82 15.32 4.10 0.35
C LEU A 82 14.49 4.33 -0.94
N VAL A 83 15.11 4.48 -2.10
CA VAL A 83 14.48 4.99 -3.34
C VAL A 83 13.21 4.23 -3.70
N THR A 84 13.26 2.90 -3.72
CA THR A 84 12.09 2.07 -4.03
C THR A 84 10.95 2.28 -3.03
N GLY A 85 11.27 2.36 -1.74
CA GLY A 85 10.27 2.58 -0.70
C GLY A 85 9.66 4.00 -0.74
N LEU A 86 10.48 5.02 -1.01
CA LEU A 86 10.00 6.39 -1.23
C LEU A 86 9.05 6.47 -2.43
N ALA A 87 9.41 5.79 -3.54
CA ALA A 87 8.54 5.72 -4.71
C ALA A 87 7.20 5.02 -4.37
N THR A 88 7.23 3.91 -3.62
CA THR A 88 6.03 3.21 -3.15
C THR A 88 5.12 4.13 -2.34
N ALA A 89 5.68 4.82 -1.36
CA ALA A 89 4.95 5.77 -0.51
C ALA A 89 4.36 6.95 -1.30
N ASN A 90 5.11 7.49 -2.26
CA ASN A 90 4.66 8.58 -3.12
C ASN A 90 3.48 8.17 -4.01
N TYR A 91 3.56 6.99 -4.63
CA TYR A 91 2.48 6.48 -5.47
C TYR A 91 1.21 6.21 -4.67
N ASP A 92 1.34 5.72 -3.45
CA ASP A 92 0.18 5.35 -2.61
C ASP A 92 -0.21 6.44 -1.60
N SER A 93 0.43 7.61 -1.66
CA SER A 93 0.11 8.77 -0.82
C SER A 93 0.28 8.49 0.68
N VAL A 94 1.42 7.91 1.06
CA VAL A 94 1.74 7.56 2.45
C VAL A 94 2.66 8.61 3.07
N PRO A 95 2.32 9.19 4.23
CA PRO A 95 3.14 10.20 4.87
C PRO A 95 4.38 9.57 5.52
N LEU A 96 5.55 9.88 4.98
CA LEU A 96 6.85 9.49 5.53
C LEU A 96 7.74 10.72 5.70
N VAL A 97 8.59 10.71 6.73
CA VAL A 97 9.73 11.61 6.88
C VAL A 97 10.99 10.78 6.98
N CYS A 98 11.83 10.87 5.96
CA CYS A 98 13.06 10.11 5.88
C CYS A 98 14.26 11.03 6.11
N PHE A 99 15.08 10.70 7.10
CA PHE A 99 16.33 11.37 7.40
C PHE A 99 17.48 10.56 6.84
N THR A 100 18.31 11.19 6.02
CA THR A 100 19.54 10.59 5.50
C THR A 100 20.74 11.31 6.10
N GLY A 101 21.73 10.56 6.56
CA GLY A 101 23.01 11.17 6.88
C GLY A 101 23.73 11.65 5.62
N GLN A 102 24.55 12.68 5.75
CA GLN A 102 25.40 13.20 4.68
C GLN A 102 26.81 13.49 5.21
N VAL A 103 27.78 13.47 4.33
CA VAL A 103 29.14 13.93 4.64
C VAL A 103 29.12 15.39 5.07
N ALA A 104 30.20 15.87 5.73
CA ALA A 104 30.30 17.29 6.10
C ALA A 104 30.20 18.20 4.86
N ARG A 105 29.57 19.37 4.99
CA ARG A 105 29.27 20.30 3.87
C ARG A 105 30.44 20.58 2.94
N HIS A 106 31.64 20.73 3.48
CA HIS A 106 32.85 21.01 2.69
C HIS A 106 33.33 19.83 1.83
N LEU A 107 32.78 18.62 2.05
CA LEU A 107 33.09 17.41 1.29
C LEU A 107 32.05 17.12 0.19
N ILE A 108 30.90 17.76 0.25
CA ILE A 108 29.83 17.55 -0.75
C ILE A 108 30.31 18.00 -2.13
N GLY A 109 30.17 17.12 -3.12
CA GLY A 109 30.63 17.36 -4.50
C GLY A 109 32.13 17.12 -4.72
N ASN A 110 32.84 16.50 -3.79
CA ASN A 110 34.27 16.22 -3.86
C ASN A 110 34.58 14.71 -3.86
N ASP A 111 33.69 13.89 -4.38
CA ASP A 111 33.82 12.42 -4.42
C ASP A 111 34.17 11.79 -3.07
N ALA A 112 33.62 12.33 -1.97
CA ALA A 112 33.87 11.82 -0.65
C ALA A 112 33.28 10.41 -0.47
N PHE A 113 33.88 9.61 0.42
CA PHE A 113 33.39 8.25 0.70
C PHE A 113 31.92 8.27 1.15
N GLN A 114 31.09 7.48 0.46
CA GLN A 114 29.64 7.38 0.69
C GLN A 114 28.87 8.73 0.51
N GLU A 115 29.40 9.67 -0.26
CA GLU A 115 28.66 10.86 -0.66
C GLU A 115 27.73 10.55 -1.82
N VAL A 116 26.50 11.08 -1.80
CA VAL A 116 25.55 11.00 -2.90
C VAL A 116 24.56 12.16 -2.85
N ASP A 117 24.20 12.74 -4.00
CA ASP A 117 23.08 13.70 -4.08
C ASP A 117 21.73 12.98 -3.99
N ILE A 118 21.38 12.56 -2.79
CA ILE A 118 20.12 11.83 -2.54
C ILE A 118 18.89 12.72 -2.78
N VAL A 119 18.97 14.01 -2.55
CA VAL A 119 17.89 14.97 -2.83
C VAL A 119 17.62 15.04 -4.33
N GLY A 120 18.66 15.11 -5.16
CA GLY A 120 18.54 15.05 -6.60
C GLY A 120 17.93 13.75 -7.10
N ILE A 121 18.40 12.60 -6.58
CA ILE A 121 17.89 11.26 -6.94
C ILE A 121 16.40 11.12 -6.58
N THR A 122 15.97 11.62 -5.45
CA THR A 122 14.60 11.41 -4.93
C THR A 122 13.60 12.52 -5.30
N ARG A 123 14.03 13.55 -6.00
CA ARG A 123 13.21 14.74 -6.32
C ARG A 123 11.86 14.42 -6.95
N SER A 124 11.80 13.45 -7.85
CA SER A 124 10.57 13.07 -8.56
C SER A 124 9.62 12.17 -7.75
N ILE A 125 10.10 11.61 -6.63
CA ILE A 125 9.37 10.63 -5.82
C ILE A 125 9.15 11.09 -4.37
N THR A 126 9.41 12.36 -4.08
CA THR A 126 9.15 13.01 -2.79
C THR A 126 8.33 14.28 -2.97
N LYS A 127 7.55 14.65 -1.96
CA LYS A 127 6.85 15.94 -1.95
C LYS A 127 7.80 17.11 -1.71
N TYR A 128 8.85 16.88 -0.95
CA TYR A 128 9.87 17.83 -0.60
C TYR A 128 11.15 17.09 -0.24
N GLY A 129 12.27 17.61 -0.68
CA GLY A 129 13.60 17.12 -0.34
C GLY A 129 14.55 18.28 -0.12
N VAL A 130 15.38 18.22 0.93
CA VAL A 130 16.32 19.28 1.26
C VAL A 130 17.54 18.75 1.98
N THR A 131 18.73 19.25 1.61
CA THR A 131 19.96 19.11 2.40
C THR A 131 20.09 20.32 3.33
N VAL A 132 20.16 20.07 4.64
CA VAL A 132 20.23 21.13 5.65
C VAL A 132 21.57 21.85 5.60
N GLN A 133 21.56 23.13 5.23
CA GLN A 133 22.80 23.91 5.11
C GLN A 133 23.17 24.67 6.37
N ASN A 134 22.21 24.93 7.25
CA ASN A 134 22.35 25.79 8.41
C ASN A 134 21.75 25.14 9.65
N ARG A 135 22.51 25.07 10.72
CA ARG A 135 22.05 24.51 12.00
C ARG A 135 20.79 25.21 12.53
N GLU A 136 20.71 26.52 12.39
CA GLU A 136 19.56 27.31 12.88
C GLU A 136 18.25 27.04 12.12
N ASP A 137 18.33 26.57 10.88
CA ASP A 137 17.16 26.20 10.08
C ASP A 137 16.62 24.81 10.40
N LEU A 138 17.40 23.95 11.09
CA LEU A 138 17.07 22.53 11.29
C LEU A 138 15.68 22.33 11.92
N GLY A 139 15.37 23.04 13.01
CA GLY A 139 14.08 22.93 13.69
C GLY A 139 12.91 23.31 12.79
N ARG A 140 13.04 24.39 12.01
CA ARG A 140 12.04 24.84 11.04
C ARG A 140 11.85 23.80 9.93
N ILE A 141 12.91 23.30 9.35
CA ILE A 141 12.88 22.31 8.26
C ILE A 141 12.18 21.02 8.71
N ILE A 142 12.51 20.52 9.92
CA ILE A 142 11.84 19.31 10.45
C ILE A 142 10.34 19.56 10.64
N LYS A 143 9.96 20.71 11.20
CA LYS A 143 8.54 21.06 11.40
C LYS A 143 7.77 21.12 10.07
N GLU A 144 8.35 21.79 9.08
CA GLU A 144 7.81 21.88 7.73
C GLU A 144 7.69 20.51 7.07
N ALA A 145 8.69 19.63 7.24
CA ALA A 145 8.69 18.28 6.67
C ALA A 145 7.52 17.43 7.17
N PHE A 146 7.29 17.39 8.49
CA PHE A 146 6.14 16.67 9.06
C PHE A 146 4.81 17.26 8.60
N TYR A 147 4.71 18.59 8.50
CA TYR A 147 3.53 19.24 7.97
C TYR A 147 3.28 18.90 6.51
N ILE A 148 4.30 18.99 5.65
CA ILE A 148 4.19 18.67 4.22
C ILE A 148 3.83 17.19 4.02
N ALA A 149 4.45 16.28 4.79
CA ALA A 149 4.19 14.85 4.66
C ALA A 149 2.72 14.49 4.87
N ARG A 150 2.06 15.07 5.87
CA ARG A 150 0.69 14.71 6.28
C ARG A 150 -0.43 15.57 5.72
N THR A 151 -0.14 16.73 5.09
CA THR A 151 -1.18 17.66 4.61
C THR A 151 -1.33 17.65 3.09
N GLY A 152 -2.46 18.12 2.57
CA GLY A 152 -2.82 17.94 1.18
C GLY A 152 -2.88 16.46 0.82
N ARG A 153 -2.45 16.08 -0.39
CA ARG A 153 -2.20 14.67 -0.69
C ARG A 153 -0.99 14.21 0.13
N PRO A 154 -1.11 13.28 1.09
CA PRO A 154 0.03 12.81 1.87
C PRO A 154 1.14 12.21 1.00
N GLY A 155 2.36 12.18 1.51
CA GLY A 155 3.48 11.58 0.78
C GLY A 155 4.81 11.74 1.49
N PRO A 156 5.89 11.15 0.95
CA PRO A 156 7.20 11.15 1.57
C PRO A 156 7.92 12.49 1.43
N VAL A 157 8.69 12.80 2.46
CA VAL A 157 9.63 13.94 2.53
C VAL A 157 10.99 13.41 2.93
N LEU A 158 12.06 13.95 2.33
CA LEU A 158 13.43 13.58 2.65
C LEU A 158 14.21 14.79 3.18
N ILE A 159 14.89 14.61 4.31
CA ILE A 159 15.80 15.58 4.91
C ILE A 159 17.19 14.96 4.96
N ASP A 160 18.11 15.55 4.24
CA ASP A 160 19.50 15.14 4.19
C ASP A 160 20.33 15.97 5.19
N LEU A 161 21.06 15.29 6.06
CA LEU A 161 21.66 15.84 7.30
C LEU A 161 23.19 15.79 7.26
N PRO A 162 23.86 16.89 6.83
CA PRO A 162 25.32 16.94 6.87
C PRO A 162 25.86 16.81 8.30
N LYS A 163 26.88 15.96 8.48
CA LYS A 163 27.41 15.59 9.79
C LYS A 163 27.90 16.78 10.61
N ASP A 164 28.53 17.75 9.98
CA ASP A 164 29.02 18.98 10.64
C ASP A 164 27.86 19.85 11.12
N VAL A 165 26.80 20.02 10.33
CA VAL A 165 25.59 20.75 10.75
C VAL A 165 24.95 20.09 11.98
N MET A 166 24.92 18.76 12.01
CA MET A 166 24.35 18.02 13.13
C MET A 166 25.20 18.11 14.40
N ALA A 167 26.50 18.31 14.28
CA ALA A 167 27.41 18.54 15.41
C ALA A 167 27.39 19.99 15.95
N GLU A 168 27.08 20.97 15.12
CA GLU A 168 27.04 22.38 15.49
C GLU A 168 26.07 22.65 16.64
N LEU A 169 26.49 23.55 17.55
CA LEU A 169 25.66 24.03 18.66
C LEU A 169 24.81 25.23 18.20
N GLY A 170 23.55 25.26 18.57
CA GLY A 170 22.63 26.33 18.19
C GLY A 170 21.40 26.39 19.11
N SER A 171 20.39 27.14 18.69
CA SER A 171 19.16 27.32 19.46
C SER A 171 18.46 25.98 19.76
N PRO A 172 18.00 25.78 21.01
CA PRO A 172 17.21 24.61 21.39
C PRO A 172 15.74 24.73 21.00
N GLU A 173 15.33 25.82 20.34
CA GLU A 173 13.92 26.07 20.03
C GLU A 173 13.42 25.19 18.90
N TYR A 174 12.19 24.67 19.06
CA TYR A 174 11.45 23.98 18.03
C TYR A 174 10.16 24.75 17.74
N PRO A 175 9.87 25.10 16.47
CA PRO A 175 8.72 25.92 16.14
C PRO A 175 7.39 25.24 16.45
N LYS A 176 6.44 25.98 17.02
CA LYS A 176 5.07 25.48 17.27
C LYS A 176 4.20 25.54 16.00
N ASN A 177 4.42 26.53 15.16
CA ASN A 177 3.61 26.81 13.98
C ASN A 177 4.42 26.65 12.69
N VAL A 178 3.74 26.34 11.59
CA VAL A 178 4.31 26.25 10.26
C VAL A 178 3.82 27.44 9.43
N ASN A 179 4.75 28.09 8.73
CA ASN A 179 4.42 29.14 7.74
C ASN A 179 5.28 28.93 6.48
N ILE A 180 4.75 28.18 5.52
CA ILE A 180 5.44 27.91 4.25
C ILE A 180 4.84 28.78 3.16
N ARG A 181 5.67 29.70 2.62
CA ARG A 181 5.27 30.52 1.48
C ARG A 181 5.03 29.61 0.27
N GLY A 182 3.82 29.68 -0.31
CA GLY A 182 3.48 28.92 -1.51
C GLY A 182 2.98 27.49 -1.29
N TYR A 183 2.99 26.96 -0.05
CA TYR A 183 2.34 25.68 0.27
C TYR A 183 1.13 25.93 1.17
N LYS A 184 -0.05 25.94 0.56
CA LYS A 184 -1.33 26.12 1.25
C LYS A 184 -2.26 25.00 0.83
N PRO A 185 -2.28 23.87 1.58
CA PRO A 185 -3.20 22.79 1.30
C PRO A 185 -4.64 23.28 1.34
N ASN A 186 -5.47 22.77 0.42
CA ASN A 186 -6.89 23.09 0.44
C ASN A 186 -7.55 22.47 1.68
N THR A 187 -8.23 23.29 2.46
CA THR A 187 -8.89 22.88 3.72
C THR A 187 -10.41 23.07 3.67
N GLY A 188 -10.99 23.28 2.50
CA GLY A 188 -12.41 23.55 2.41
C GLY A 188 -13.09 22.91 1.20
N VAL A 189 -14.39 22.74 1.29
CA VAL A 189 -15.24 22.21 0.23
C VAL A 189 -15.97 23.37 -0.47
N HIS A 190 -15.86 23.45 -1.79
CA HIS A 190 -16.64 24.42 -2.57
C HIS A 190 -18.11 24.01 -2.64
N ILE A 191 -18.95 24.56 -1.74
CA ILE A 191 -20.36 24.17 -1.57
C ILE A 191 -21.18 24.29 -2.86
N GLY A 192 -20.92 25.30 -3.69
CA GLY A 192 -21.60 25.47 -5.00
C GLY A 192 -21.36 24.30 -5.95
N GLN A 193 -20.12 23.84 -6.06
CA GLN A 193 -19.77 22.66 -6.87
C GLN A 193 -20.35 21.38 -6.28
N LEU A 194 -20.29 21.23 -4.95
CA LEU A 194 -20.87 20.08 -4.28
C LEU A 194 -22.39 19.99 -4.51
N LYS A 195 -23.14 21.10 -4.38
CA LYS A 195 -24.58 21.15 -4.68
C LYS A 195 -24.88 20.85 -6.15
N ARG A 196 -24.04 21.34 -7.09
CA ARG A 196 -24.14 20.99 -8.51
C ARG A 196 -23.97 19.48 -8.72
N ALA A 197 -22.94 18.88 -8.10
CA ALA A 197 -22.69 17.45 -8.14
C ALA A 197 -23.86 16.63 -7.62
N ILE A 198 -24.39 16.98 -6.44
CA ILE A 198 -25.55 16.32 -5.83
C ILE A 198 -26.78 16.42 -6.74
N LYS A 199 -27.03 17.61 -7.32
CA LYS A 199 -28.16 17.82 -8.25
C LYS A 199 -28.03 16.97 -9.52
N THR A 200 -26.83 16.82 -10.05
CA THR A 200 -26.56 15.93 -11.22
C THR A 200 -26.79 14.48 -10.83
N HIS A 201 -26.21 14.05 -9.72
CA HIS A 201 -26.34 12.69 -9.20
C HIS A 201 -27.78 12.29 -8.88
N SER A 202 -28.58 13.20 -8.28
CA SER A 202 -30.00 12.92 -7.94
C SER A 202 -30.91 12.75 -9.15
N LYS A 203 -30.49 13.16 -10.34
CA LYS A 203 -31.25 13.00 -11.60
C LYS A 203 -30.83 11.77 -12.39
N ALA A 204 -29.79 11.08 -11.96
CA ALA A 204 -29.25 9.92 -12.64
C ALA A 204 -30.22 8.75 -12.63
N LYS A 205 -30.27 8.01 -13.74
CA LYS A 205 -31.04 6.77 -13.85
C LYS A 205 -30.19 5.55 -13.48
N LYS A 206 -28.89 5.65 -13.68
CA LYS A 206 -27.90 4.60 -13.39
C LYS A 206 -26.71 5.17 -12.57
N PRO A 207 -26.98 5.78 -11.39
CA PRO A 207 -25.91 6.36 -10.60
C PRO A 207 -24.99 5.27 -10.02
N LEU A 208 -23.69 5.60 -9.93
CA LEU A 208 -22.68 4.69 -9.39
C LEU A 208 -21.64 5.46 -8.59
N PHE A 209 -21.28 4.96 -7.40
CA PHE A 209 -20.12 5.43 -6.65
C PHE A 209 -18.88 4.63 -7.01
N LEU A 210 -17.77 5.33 -7.24
CA LEU A 210 -16.44 4.75 -7.34
C LEU A 210 -15.59 5.19 -6.14
N ALA A 211 -15.36 4.25 -5.23
CA ALA A 211 -14.58 4.48 -4.02
C ALA A 211 -13.10 4.17 -4.25
N GLY A 212 -12.25 5.18 -4.16
CA GLY A 212 -10.80 5.07 -4.25
C GLY A 212 -10.09 5.04 -2.90
N GLY A 213 -8.75 4.93 -2.94
CA GLY A 213 -7.89 4.92 -1.76
C GLY A 213 -7.99 6.18 -0.88
N GLY A 214 -8.38 7.32 -1.47
CA GLY A 214 -8.57 8.56 -0.73
C GLY A 214 -9.58 8.48 0.40
N ILE A 215 -10.59 7.62 0.30
CA ILE A 215 -11.55 7.37 1.39
C ILE A 215 -10.86 6.74 2.60
N ASN A 216 -10.02 5.73 2.36
CA ASN A 216 -9.26 5.05 3.42
C ASN A 216 -8.22 5.98 4.05
N ILE A 217 -7.49 6.75 3.23
CA ILE A 217 -6.44 7.68 3.67
C ILE A 217 -7.04 8.80 4.55
N SER A 218 -8.18 9.36 4.16
CA SER A 218 -8.88 10.41 4.93
C SER A 218 -9.71 9.85 6.09
N ARG A 219 -9.75 8.51 6.27
CA ARG A 219 -10.59 7.83 7.29
C ARG A 219 -12.07 8.19 7.17
N ALA A 220 -12.55 8.27 5.95
CA ALA A 220 -13.92 8.64 5.62
C ALA A 220 -14.89 7.45 5.50
N ASN A 221 -14.45 6.23 5.85
CA ASN A 221 -15.20 4.99 5.64
C ASN A 221 -16.61 5.01 6.25
N GLU A 222 -16.72 5.50 7.49
CA GLU A 222 -18.03 5.54 8.18
C GLU A 222 -18.99 6.55 7.55
N VAL A 223 -18.51 7.76 7.24
CA VAL A 223 -19.36 8.77 6.60
C VAL A 223 -19.70 8.37 5.17
N PHE A 224 -18.78 7.73 4.44
CA PHE A 224 -19.08 7.19 3.11
C PHE A 224 -20.16 6.12 3.17
N ARG A 225 -20.07 5.17 4.09
CA ARG A 225 -21.12 4.16 4.31
C ARG A 225 -22.48 4.80 4.58
N LYS A 226 -22.55 5.79 5.46
CA LYS A 226 -23.81 6.54 5.74
C LYS A 226 -24.37 7.22 4.49
N VAL A 227 -23.51 7.80 3.63
CA VAL A 227 -23.91 8.38 2.35
C VAL A 227 -24.46 7.31 1.41
N VAL A 228 -23.81 6.16 1.31
CA VAL A 228 -24.27 5.03 0.48
C VAL A 228 -25.62 4.50 0.97
N GLU A 229 -25.77 4.26 2.26
CA GLU A 229 -27.02 3.80 2.87
C GLU A 229 -28.16 4.81 2.68
N LYS A 230 -27.88 6.11 2.82
CA LYS A 230 -28.87 7.19 2.62
C LYS A 230 -29.32 7.33 1.17
N THR A 231 -28.43 7.06 0.22
CA THR A 231 -28.70 7.26 -1.21
C THR A 231 -29.24 6.01 -1.91
N GLY A 232 -28.96 4.82 -1.39
CA GLY A 232 -29.27 3.55 -2.03
C GLY A 232 -28.46 3.28 -3.32
N VAL A 233 -27.37 4.02 -3.54
CA VAL A 233 -26.56 3.94 -4.77
C VAL A 233 -25.52 2.84 -4.67
N PRO A 234 -25.40 1.97 -5.70
CA PRO A 234 -24.37 0.93 -5.74
C PRO A 234 -22.94 1.47 -5.76
N VAL A 235 -21.99 0.66 -5.26
CA VAL A 235 -20.59 1.04 -5.07
C VAL A 235 -19.65 0.03 -5.74
N VAL A 236 -18.73 0.54 -6.55
CA VAL A 236 -17.54 -0.17 -6.99
C VAL A 236 -16.31 0.42 -6.29
N THR A 237 -15.27 -0.39 -6.10
CA THR A 237 -14.03 0.10 -5.49
C THR A 237 -12.84 -0.10 -6.41
N THR A 238 -11.84 0.77 -6.29
CA THR A 238 -10.49 0.42 -6.76
C THR A 238 -9.86 -0.58 -5.79
N ILE A 239 -8.74 -1.20 -6.17
CA ILE A 239 -8.00 -2.08 -5.25
C ILE A 239 -7.60 -1.34 -3.96
N MET A 240 -7.17 -0.08 -4.06
CA MET A 240 -6.83 0.78 -2.92
C MET A 240 -8.06 1.29 -2.15
N GLY A 241 -9.23 1.25 -2.77
CA GLY A 241 -10.51 1.60 -2.16
C GLY A 241 -11.16 0.45 -1.38
N ARG A 242 -10.55 -0.74 -1.38
CA ARG A 242 -11.05 -1.89 -0.58
C ARG A 242 -11.11 -1.51 0.90
N GLY A 243 -12.24 -1.79 1.53
CA GLY A 243 -12.52 -1.39 2.90
C GLY A 243 -13.18 -0.02 3.03
N ALA A 244 -13.33 0.77 1.96
CA ALA A 244 -14.13 2.00 1.98
C ALA A 244 -15.59 1.72 2.38
N ILE A 245 -16.09 0.56 1.99
CA ILE A 245 -17.37 -0.01 2.41
C ILE A 245 -17.16 -1.50 2.74
N PRO A 246 -17.87 -2.09 3.70
CA PRO A 246 -17.80 -3.53 3.97
C PRO A 246 -18.11 -4.37 2.73
N THR A 247 -17.39 -5.47 2.54
CA THR A 247 -17.56 -6.33 1.34
C THR A 247 -18.85 -7.14 1.33
N ASP A 248 -19.50 -7.27 2.47
CA ASP A 248 -20.80 -7.90 2.66
C ASP A 248 -21.97 -6.90 2.57
N HIS A 249 -21.67 -5.62 2.32
CA HIS A 249 -22.73 -4.61 2.17
C HIS A 249 -23.55 -4.87 0.89
N PRO A 250 -24.90 -4.82 0.95
CA PRO A 250 -25.77 -5.16 -0.19
C PRO A 250 -25.49 -4.35 -1.46
N LEU A 251 -25.08 -3.09 -1.32
CA LEU A 251 -24.78 -2.19 -2.44
C LEU A 251 -23.33 -2.30 -2.93
N PHE A 252 -22.48 -3.11 -2.30
CA PHE A 252 -21.13 -3.37 -2.80
C PHE A 252 -21.18 -4.31 -4.01
N ILE A 253 -20.62 -3.87 -5.13
CA ILE A 253 -20.61 -4.67 -6.36
C ILE A 253 -19.33 -5.51 -6.46
N GLY A 254 -18.18 -4.90 -6.22
CA GLY A 254 -16.85 -5.53 -6.35
C GLY A 254 -15.77 -4.54 -6.70
N ASN A 255 -14.57 -5.06 -6.98
CA ASN A 255 -13.47 -4.26 -7.51
C ASN A 255 -13.69 -3.95 -8.98
N LEU A 256 -13.31 -2.75 -9.39
CA LEU A 256 -13.21 -2.30 -10.77
C LEU A 256 -11.82 -2.59 -11.34
N GLY A 257 -11.73 -2.81 -12.64
CA GLY A 257 -10.49 -2.76 -13.40
C GLY A 257 -10.04 -4.10 -13.98
N MET A 258 -8.75 -4.21 -14.31
CA MET A 258 -8.16 -5.34 -15.05
C MET A 258 -8.49 -6.71 -14.44
N HIS A 259 -8.44 -6.83 -13.11
CA HIS A 259 -8.84 -8.03 -12.37
C HIS A 259 -10.10 -7.77 -11.52
N GLY A 260 -10.93 -6.87 -11.98
CA GLY A 260 -12.20 -6.52 -11.35
C GLY A 260 -13.29 -7.57 -11.58
N ALA A 261 -14.33 -7.50 -10.74
CA ALA A 261 -15.50 -8.35 -10.94
C ALA A 261 -16.26 -7.96 -12.23
N TYR A 262 -16.81 -8.95 -12.94
CA TYR A 262 -17.59 -8.74 -14.15
C TYR A 262 -18.68 -7.68 -13.95
N ALA A 263 -19.50 -7.83 -12.94
CA ALA A 263 -20.57 -6.88 -12.62
C ALA A 263 -20.08 -5.46 -12.32
N ALA A 264 -18.89 -5.32 -11.70
CA ALA A 264 -18.30 -4.01 -11.40
C ALA A 264 -17.85 -3.28 -12.67
N ASN A 265 -17.19 -3.98 -13.59
CA ASN A 265 -16.78 -3.43 -14.88
C ASN A 265 -18.00 -3.08 -15.75
N LYS A 266 -18.99 -3.98 -15.81
CA LYS A 266 -20.27 -3.71 -16.52
C LYS A 266 -21.01 -2.51 -15.93
N ALA A 267 -21.05 -2.37 -14.61
CA ALA A 267 -21.71 -1.23 -13.96
C ALA A 267 -21.07 0.11 -14.35
N VAL A 268 -19.73 0.16 -14.42
CA VAL A 268 -19.01 1.39 -14.85
C VAL A 268 -19.26 1.69 -16.33
N SER A 269 -19.23 0.68 -17.21
CA SER A 269 -19.49 0.86 -18.65
C SER A 269 -20.92 1.35 -18.94
N ASN A 270 -21.89 1.04 -18.07
CA ASN A 270 -23.32 1.31 -18.30
C ASN A 270 -23.92 2.41 -17.41
N CYS A 271 -23.19 2.97 -16.46
CA CYS A 271 -23.69 4.06 -15.63
C CYS A 271 -23.85 5.36 -16.42
N ASP A 272 -24.79 6.22 -16.00
CA ASP A 272 -24.99 7.56 -16.56
C ASP A 272 -24.39 8.68 -15.70
N VAL A 273 -24.10 8.41 -14.42
CA VAL A 273 -23.32 9.27 -13.53
C VAL A 273 -22.35 8.42 -12.72
N LEU A 274 -21.06 8.69 -12.87
CA LEU A 274 -19.99 8.09 -12.07
C LEU A 274 -19.50 9.11 -11.04
N PHE A 275 -19.83 8.89 -9.76
CA PHE A 275 -19.36 9.73 -8.66
C PHE A 275 -18.10 9.11 -8.04
N SER A 276 -16.95 9.61 -8.44
CA SER A 276 -15.64 9.11 -8.00
C SER A 276 -15.10 9.90 -6.81
N ILE A 277 -14.55 9.20 -5.82
CA ILE A 277 -14.04 9.79 -4.58
C ILE A 277 -12.65 9.23 -4.30
N GLY A 278 -11.63 10.10 -4.34
CA GLY A 278 -10.24 9.77 -4.02
C GLY A 278 -9.62 8.73 -4.95
N THR A 279 -9.81 8.88 -6.26
CA THR A 279 -9.37 7.96 -7.31
C THR A 279 -8.53 8.67 -8.37
N ARG A 280 -7.38 8.11 -8.74
CA ARG A 280 -6.49 8.73 -9.75
C ARG A 280 -6.73 8.25 -11.19
N PHE A 281 -7.64 7.33 -11.43
CA PHE A 281 -7.99 6.79 -12.74
C PHE A 281 -6.77 6.27 -13.53
N ASN A 282 -5.98 5.39 -12.89
CA ASN A 282 -4.84 4.76 -13.56
C ASN A 282 -5.29 3.69 -14.56
N ASP A 283 -4.37 3.27 -15.42
CA ASP A 283 -4.60 2.28 -16.49
C ASP A 283 -5.15 0.94 -16.00
N ARG A 284 -4.87 0.55 -14.75
CA ARG A 284 -5.35 -0.71 -14.17
C ARG A 284 -6.85 -0.71 -13.90
N ILE A 285 -7.48 0.47 -13.76
CA ILE A 285 -8.93 0.60 -13.53
C ILE A 285 -9.67 1.14 -14.75
N THR A 286 -9.00 1.88 -15.64
CA THR A 286 -9.66 2.51 -16.79
C THR A 286 -9.67 1.61 -18.01
N GLY A 287 -8.68 0.74 -18.18
CA GLY A 287 -8.46 0.11 -19.48
C GLY A 287 -8.25 1.18 -20.56
N LYS A 288 -8.89 1.04 -21.69
CA LYS A 288 -8.85 1.98 -22.81
C LYS A 288 -9.55 3.29 -22.44
N LEU A 289 -8.80 4.37 -22.27
CA LEU A 289 -9.25 5.65 -21.70
C LEU A 289 -10.49 6.25 -22.40
N HIS A 290 -10.55 6.19 -23.73
CA HIS A 290 -11.65 6.78 -24.50
C HIS A 290 -12.97 6.02 -24.39
N GLU A 291 -12.91 4.81 -23.87
CA GLU A 291 -14.06 3.92 -23.69
C GLU A 291 -14.40 3.66 -22.21
N PHE A 292 -13.74 4.40 -21.31
CA PHE A 292 -14.03 4.33 -19.89
C PHE A 292 -15.30 5.13 -19.56
N ALA A 293 -16.31 4.46 -19.01
CA ALA A 293 -17.60 5.04 -18.61
C ALA A 293 -18.20 5.95 -19.70
N PRO A 294 -18.36 5.47 -20.94
CA PRO A 294 -18.58 6.30 -22.13
C PRO A 294 -19.89 7.11 -22.10
N ASN A 295 -20.85 6.69 -21.29
CA ASN A 295 -22.15 7.34 -21.17
C ASN A 295 -22.32 8.16 -19.90
N ALA A 296 -21.30 8.22 -19.04
CA ALA A 296 -21.40 8.82 -17.72
C ALA A 296 -20.93 10.28 -17.68
N GLN A 297 -21.68 11.11 -16.97
CA GLN A 297 -21.12 12.34 -16.42
C GLN A 297 -20.23 11.98 -15.21
N ILE A 298 -18.98 12.46 -15.23
CA ILE A 298 -18.00 12.11 -14.21
C ILE A 298 -17.89 13.25 -13.19
N ILE A 299 -18.25 12.94 -11.96
CA ILE A 299 -18.05 13.78 -10.78
C ILE A 299 -16.82 13.24 -10.04
N HIS A 300 -15.88 14.12 -9.69
CA HIS A 300 -14.64 13.69 -9.06
C HIS A 300 -14.30 14.54 -7.84
N ILE A 301 -14.30 13.91 -6.67
CA ILE A 301 -13.73 14.46 -5.43
C ILE A 301 -12.31 13.96 -5.29
N ASP A 302 -11.35 14.86 -5.26
CA ASP A 302 -9.95 14.54 -4.95
C ASP A 302 -9.28 15.75 -4.28
N ILE A 303 -8.35 15.47 -3.35
CA ILE A 303 -7.59 16.51 -2.66
C ILE A 303 -6.45 17.07 -3.53
N ASP A 304 -5.99 16.28 -4.50
CA ASP A 304 -4.90 16.62 -5.40
C ASP A 304 -5.43 17.23 -6.70
N THR A 305 -5.22 18.54 -6.87
CA THR A 305 -5.62 19.26 -8.08
C THR A 305 -4.98 18.69 -9.35
N ALA A 306 -3.78 18.12 -9.24
CA ALA A 306 -3.08 17.52 -10.37
C ALA A 306 -3.69 16.18 -10.83
N SER A 307 -4.53 15.55 -10.01
CA SER A 307 -5.26 14.33 -10.35
C SER A 307 -6.56 14.60 -11.11
N ILE A 308 -7.12 15.81 -10.99
CA ILE A 308 -8.36 16.18 -11.66
C ILE A 308 -8.15 16.32 -13.18
N SER A 309 -8.97 15.61 -13.96
CA SER A 309 -8.91 15.58 -15.43
C SER A 309 -7.56 15.19 -16.02
N ARG A 310 -6.70 14.52 -15.26
CA ARG A 310 -5.39 14.08 -15.72
C ARG A 310 -5.47 12.95 -16.75
N ASN A 311 -6.27 11.94 -16.48
CA ASN A 311 -6.37 10.74 -17.31
C ASN A 311 -7.72 10.65 -18.04
N ILE A 312 -8.80 11.08 -17.41
CA ILE A 312 -10.15 11.10 -17.97
C ILE A 312 -10.75 12.50 -17.80
N HIS A 313 -11.65 12.87 -18.70
CA HIS A 313 -12.38 14.14 -18.56
C HIS A 313 -13.31 14.10 -17.32
N VAL A 314 -13.32 15.16 -16.53
CA VAL A 314 -14.17 15.33 -15.35
C VAL A 314 -15.15 16.46 -15.57
N ASP A 315 -16.46 16.18 -15.53
CA ASP A 315 -17.52 17.18 -15.75
C ASP A 315 -17.72 18.09 -14.55
N ILE A 316 -17.61 17.53 -13.34
CA ILE A 316 -17.79 18.29 -12.09
C ILE A 316 -16.65 17.97 -11.12
N PRO A 317 -15.58 18.79 -11.11
CA PRO A 317 -14.49 18.63 -10.18
C PRO A 317 -14.82 19.24 -8.81
N ILE A 318 -14.41 18.54 -7.74
CA ILE A 318 -14.50 19.02 -6.35
C ILE A 318 -13.13 18.78 -5.70
N VAL A 319 -12.37 19.84 -5.52
CA VAL A 319 -11.06 19.77 -4.84
C VAL A 319 -11.31 19.88 -3.33
N ALA A 320 -11.22 18.74 -2.64
CA ALA A 320 -11.44 18.65 -1.21
C ALA A 320 -10.89 17.36 -0.61
N ASP A 321 -10.67 17.34 0.71
CA ASP A 321 -10.52 16.11 1.45
C ASP A 321 -11.79 15.26 1.36
N ALA A 322 -11.63 13.93 1.20
CA ALA A 322 -12.77 13.03 1.01
C ALA A 322 -13.72 13.02 2.21
N LYS A 323 -13.19 13.09 3.45
CA LYS A 323 -14.01 13.10 4.65
C LYS A 323 -14.82 14.39 4.77
N GLU A 324 -14.17 15.53 4.61
CA GLU A 324 -14.85 16.84 4.66
C GLU A 324 -15.93 16.96 3.57
N ALA A 325 -15.61 16.51 2.35
CA ALA A 325 -16.57 16.53 1.25
C ALA A 325 -17.79 15.63 1.51
N LEU A 326 -17.56 14.41 2.04
CA LEU A 326 -18.61 13.45 2.36
C LEU A 326 -19.46 13.91 3.55
N GLU A 327 -18.86 14.51 4.58
CA GLU A 327 -19.60 15.11 5.70
C GLU A 327 -20.56 16.21 5.19
N LYS A 328 -20.07 17.13 4.37
CA LYS A 328 -20.91 18.15 3.74
C LYS A 328 -21.93 17.58 2.77
N MET A 329 -21.56 16.57 1.99
CA MET A 329 -22.47 15.87 1.07
C MET A 329 -23.65 15.24 1.84
N SER A 330 -23.39 14.65 3.00
CA SER A 330 -24.40 14.00 3.83
C SER A 330 -25.53 14.95 4.30
N GLU A 331 -25.23 16.25 4.40
CA GLU A 331 -26.22 17.28 4.78
C GLU A 331 -27.25 17.54 3.66
N TYR A 332 -26.84 17.41 2.39
CA TYR A 332 -27.64 17.85 1.23
C TYR A 332 -28.15 16.70 0.36
N ILE A 333 -27.55 15.51 0.44
CA ILE A 333 -27.92 14.39 -0.43
C ILE A 333 -29.16 13.67 0.10
N SER A 334 -29.99 13.18 -0.81
CA SER A 334 -31.21 12.44 -0.52
C SER A 334 -31.19 11.07 -1.18
N ASP A 335 -32.23 10.29 -0.98
CA ASP A 335 -32.44 9.00 -1.63
C ASP A 335 -32.43 9.13 -3.16
N CYS A 336 -31.64 8.29 -3.79
CA CYS A 336 -31.45 8.16 -5.23
C CYS A 336 -31.62 6.69 -5.67
N THR A 337 -32.24 5.87 -4.84
CA THR A 337 -32.41 4.43 -5.09
C THR A 337 -33.12 4.18 -6.44
N ASN A 338 -32.48 3.37 -7.28
CA ASN A 338 -33.09 2.88 -8.52
C ASN A 338 -33.17 1.34 -8.51
N PRO A 339 -34.34 0.76 -8.17
CA PRO A 339 -34.49 -0.69 -8.08
C PRO A 339 -34.20 -1.43 -9.40
N LYS A 340 -34.51 -0.80 -10.55
CA LYS A 340 -34.24 -1.39 -11.87
C LYS A 340 -32.74 -1.49 -12.13
N TRP A 341 -31.98 -0.45 -11.78
CA TRP A 341 -30.54 -0.44 -11.91
C TRP A 341 -29.87 -1.47 -10.98
N ILE A 342 -30.31 -1.54 -9.73
CA ILE A 342 -29.83 -2.54 -8.77
C ILE A 342 -30.14 -3.96 -9.26
N SER A 343 -31.34 -4.19 -9.83
CA SER A 343 -31.72 -5.48 -10.39
C SER A 343 -30.87 -5.88 -11.60
N GLU A 344 -30.54 -4.93 -12.48
CA GLU A 344 -29.65 -5.14 -13.64
C GLU A 344 -28.24 -5.57 -13.16
N ILE A 345 -27.68 -4.86 -12.17
CA ILE A 345 -26.37 -5.21 -11.58
C ILE A 345 -26.41 -6.59 -10.92
N ASN A 346 -27.46 -6.91 -10.18
CA ASN A 346 -27.60 -8.22 -9.56
C ASN A 346 -27.74 -9.34 -10.61
N GLY A 347 -28.36 -9.07 -11.77
CA GLY A 347 -28.36 -9.97 -12.91
C GLY A 347 -26.93 -10.31 -13.36
N TRP A 348 -26.07 -9.31 -13.54
CA TRP A 348 -24.67 -9.53 -13.92
C TRP A 348 -23.85 -10.28 -12.84
N LYS A 349 -24.15 -10.05 -11.53
CA LYS A 349 -23.52 -10.81 -10.46
C LYS A 349 -23.91 -12.31 -10.51
N GLN A 350 -25.13 -12.61 -10.94
CA GLN A 350 -25.62 -13.99 -11.07
C GLN A 350 -25.12 -14.66 -12.34
N GLU A 351 -25.02 -13.91 -13.44
CA GLU A 351 -24.53 -14.39 -14.73
C GLU A 351 -23.06 -14.82 -14.65
N HIS A 352 -22.24 -13.98 -14.02
CA HIS A 352 -20.80 -14.22 -13.84
C HIS A 352 -20.39 -13.97 -12.39
N PRO A 353 -20.72 -14.87 -11.47
CA PRO A 353 -20.29 -14.75 -10.09
C PRO A 353 -18.77 -14.84 -10.02
N LEU A 354 -18.18 -14.09 -9.09
CA LEU A 354 -16.78 -14.28 -8.73
C LEU A 354 -16.68 -15.58 -7.94
N ALA A 355 -16.73 -16.69 -8.65
CA ALA A 355 -16.70 -18.02 -8.10
C ALA A 355 -15.41 -18.72 -8.52
N MET A 356 -14.85 -19.45 -7.60
CA MET A 356 -13.72 -20.30 -7.85
C MET A 356 -14.16 -21.56 -8.60
N ARG A 357 -13.31 -22.02 -9.51
CA ARG A 357 -13.50 -23.34 -10.12
C ARG A 357 -13.25 -24.43 -9.09
N PRO A 358 -14.06 -25.50 -9.06
CA PRO A 358 -13.74 -26.66 -8.28
C PRO A 358 -12.36 -27.19 -8.68
N ASN A 359 -11.46 -27.28 -7.72
CA ASN A 359 -10.13 -27.85 -7.89
C ASN A 359 -9.90 -28.83 -6.73
N ASP A 360 -9.37 -30.02 -7.04
CA ASP A 360 -9.03 -31.02 -6.01
C ASP A 360 -7.73 -30.65 -5.27
N ARG A 361 -6.92 -29.78 -5.90
CA ARG A 361 -5.67 -29.27 -5.30
C ARG A 361 -5.95 -28.09 -4.36
N LEU A 362 -4.98 -27.81 -3.50
CA LEU A 362 -4.98 -26.62 -2.66
C LEU A 362 -4.94 -25.35 -3.52
N SER A 363 -5.89 -24.47 -3.32
CA SER A 363 -6.01 -23.22 -4.04
C SER A 363 -5.83 -22.01 -3.12
N PRO A 364 -5.34 -20.89 -3.66
CA PRO A 364 -5.26 -19.62 -2.92
C PRO A 364 -6.59 -19.20 -2.29
N VAL A 365 -7.71 -19.49 -2.93
CA VAL A 365 -9.03 -19.09 -2.43
C VAL A 365 -9.48 -19.95 -1.23
N ASP A 366 -9.09 -21.22 -1.16
CA ASP A 366 -9.31 -22.05 0.04
C ASP A 366 -8.62 -21.42 1.26
N ILE A 367 -7.39 -20.95 1.07
CA ILE A 367 -6.59 -20.27 2.11
C ILE A 367 -7.24 -18.95 2.53
N ILE A 368 -7.60 -18.11 1.56
CA ILE A 368 -8.26 -16.80 1.81
C ILE A 368 -9.60 -17.01 2.53
N ASN A 369 -10.37 -18.05 2.18
CA ASN A 369 -11.62 -18.38 2.86
C ASN A 369 -11.39 -18.77 4.33
N GLN A 370 -10.32 -19.51 4.63
CA GLN A 370 -9.96 -19.80 6.02
C GLN A 370 -9.56 -18.54 6.79
N ILE A 371 -8.82 -17.62 6.16
CA ILE A 371 -8.53 -16.30 6.74
C ILE A 371 -9.81 -15.52 7.01
N ASN A 372 -10.78 -15.55 6.09
CA ASN A 372 -12.07 -14.89 6.27
C ASN A 372 -12.86 -15.47 7.45
N GLN A 373 -12.80 -16.78 7.66
CA GLN A 373 -13.53 -17.48 8.74
C GLN A 373 -12.85 -17.29 10.09
N GLN A 374 -11.52 -17.43 10.15
CA GLN A 374 -10.79 -17.52 11.40
C GLN A 374 -10.33 -16.16 11.96
N PHE A 375 -10.23 -15.13 11.13
CA PHE A 375 -9.73 -13.82 11.52
C PHE A 375 -10.76 -12.72 11.20
N GLN A 376 -11.68 -12.48 12.14
CA GLN A 376 -12.72 -11.44 11.98
C GLN A 376 -12.15 -10.02 12.03
N LYS A 377 -11.10 -9.84 12.82
CA LYS A 377 -10.34 -8.59 12.91
C LYS A 377 -8.88 -8.91 12.61
N ALA A 378 -8.31 -8.31 11.61
CA ALA A 378 -6.91 -8.52 11.24
C ALA A 378 -6.42 -7.41 10.31
N ILE A 379 -5.12 -7.22 10.24
CA ILE A 379 -4.46 -6.48 9.17
C ILE A 379 -3.91 -7.50 8.19
N ILE A 380 -4.38 -7.45 6.96
CA ILE A 380 -3.88 -8.28 5.86
C ILE A 380 -2.90 -7.44 5.06
N VAL A 381 -1.66 -7.87 5.00
CA VAL A 381 -0.61 -7.24 4.19
C VAL A 381 -0.27 -8.14 3.02
N THR A 382 -0.34 -7.64 1.80
CA THR A 382 0.02 -8.46 0.64
C THR A 382 1.31 -8.01 0.00
N ASP A 383 2.10 -8.95 -0.43
CA ASP A 383 3.11 -8.75 -1.47
C ASP A 383 2.44 -8.61 -2.84
N VAL A 384 3.22 -8.45 -3.91
CA VAL A 384 2.72 -8.18 -5.26
C VAL A 384 2.79 -9.42 -6.16
N GLY A 385 1.66 -9.73 -6.79
CA GLY A 385 1.53 -10.87 -7.69
C GLY A 385 0.08 -11.38 -7.79
N GLN A 386 -0.10 -12.62 -8.25
CA GLN A 386 -1.44 -13.26 -8.35
C GLN A 386 -2.14 -13.29 -6.98
N HIS A 387 -1.41 -13.61 -5.92
CA HIS A 387 -1.92 -13.63 -4.55
C HIS A 387 -2.53 -12.29 -4.11
N GLN A 388 -1.92 -11.16 -4.50
CA GLN A 388 -2.47 -9.82 -4.23
C GLN A 388 -3.84 -9.63 -4.91
N MET A 389 -3.94 -10.03 -6.18
CA MET A 389 -5.20 -9.91 -6.93
C MET A 389 -6.27 -10.81 -6.33
N LEU A 390 -5.94 -12.06 -6.01
CA LEU A 390 -6.85 -13.02 -5.39
C LEU A 390 -7.31 -12.53 -3.99
N VAL A 391 -6.41 -11.98 -3.19
CA VAL A 391 -6.81 -11.34 -1.91
C VAL A 391 -7.75 -10.17 -2.16
N SER A 392 -7.47 -9.34 -3.15
CA SER A 392 -8.35 -8.20 -3.46
C SER A 392 -9.73 -8.64 -3.93
N GLN A 393 -9.85 -9.79 -4.59
CA GLN A 393 -11.13 -10.35 -5.05
C GLN A 393 -11.90 -11.06 -3.92
N TYR A 394 -11.24 -11.93 -3.15
CA TYR A 394 -11.89 -12.89 -2.25
C TYR A 394 -11.79 -12.57 -0.77
N ALA A 395 -10.90 -11.68 -0.33
CA ALA A 395 -10.85 -11.30 1.08
C ALA A 395 -12.09 -10.47 1.47
N LYS A 396 -12.73 -10.89 2.54
CA LYS A 396 -13.83 -10.15 3.16
C LYS A 396 -13.24 -9.05 4.05
N ILE A 397 -13.36 -7.80 3.61
CA ILE A 397 -12.93 -6.63 4.37
C ILE A 397 -14.16 -6.02 5.03
N THR A 398 -14.25 -6.24 6.34
CA THR A 398 -15.35 -5.80 7.20
C THR A 398 -14.81 -4.80 8.24
N PRO A 399 -15.66 -4.10 9.01
CA PRO A 399 -15.17 -3.22 10.07
C PRO A 399 -14.21 -3.94 11.02
N GLY A 400 -13.01 -3.36 11.22
CA GLY A 400 -11.92 -3.95 12.00
C GLY A 400 -10.93 -4.81 11.21
N LYS A 401 -11.14 -5.01 9.90
CA LYS A 401 -10.12 -5.54 8.98
C LYS A 401 -9.54 -4.43 8.11
N GLN A 402 -8.24 -4.49 7.89
CA GLN A 402 -7.53 -3.59 6.98
C GLN A 402 -6.81 -4.38 5.92
N LEU A 403 -6.69 -3.81 4.72
CA LEU A 403 -5.91 -4.36 3.63
C LEU A 403 -4.80 -3.38 3.26
N VAL A 404 -3.56 -3.83 3.34
CA VAL A 404 -2.34 -3.03 3.09
C VAL A 404 -1.54 -3.66 1.97
N MET A 405 -1.11 -2.85 1.00
CA MET A 405 -0.37 -3.34 -0.17
C MET A 405 0.33 -2.20 -0.92
N SER A 406 1.34 -2.53 -1.70
CA SER A 406 1.86 -1.62 -2.72
C SER A 406 0.95 -1.68 -3.95
N GLY A 407 -0.03 -0.78 -4.02
CA GLY A 407 -1.05 -0.81 -5.07
C GLY A 407 -0.70 0.04 -6.30
N GLY A 408 -0.02 1.16 -6.10
CA GLY A 408 0.33 2.09 -7.17
C GLY A 408 1.61 1.74 -7.91
N LEU A 409 2.69 1.47 -7.20
CA LEU A 409 3.98 1.10 -7.77
C LEU A 409 4.07 -0.42 -8.05
N GLY A 410 3.42 -1.24 -7.23
CA GLY A 410 3.45 -2.70 -7.40
C GLY A 410 4.79 -3.31 -7.01
N THR A 411 5.32 -2.93 -5.85
CA THR A 411 6.65 -3.34 -5.38
C THR A 411 6.61 -4.75 -4.81
N MET A 412 7.23 -5.71 -5.50
CA MET A 412 7.54 -7.02 -4.93
C MET A 412 8.55 -6.88 -3.79
N GLY A 413 8.38 -7.69 -2.74
CA GLY A 413 9.17 -7.60 -1.51
C GLY A 413 8.60 -6.62 -0.47
N TYR A 414 7.46 -5.98 -0.75
CA TYR A 414 6.74 -5.11 0.20
C TYR A 414 6.11 -5.89 1.37
N GLY A 415 5.59 -7.08 1.09
CA GLY A 415 4.69 -7.79 2.00
C GLY A 415 5.26 -8.05 3.39
N PHE A 416 6.41 -8.69 3.48
CA PHE A 416 6.98 -9.07 4.77
C PHE A 416 7.39 -7.86 5.63
N PRO A 417 8.24 -6.93 5.15
CA PRO A 417 8.56 -5.75 5.95
C PRO A 417 7.32 -4.88 6.23
N GLY A 418 6.37 -4.80 5.31
CA GLY A 418 5.08 -4.17 5.58
C GLY A 418 4.33 -4.83 6.75
N GLY A 419 4.37 -6.16 6.84
CA GLY A 419 3.85 -6.91 7.99
C GLY A 419 4.53 -6.54 9.29
N VAL A 420 5.86 -6.42 9.29
CA VAL A 420 6.64 -5.98 10.47
C VAL A 420 6.17 -4.60 10.93
N GLY A 421 6.11 -3.62 10.03
CA GLY A 421 5.66 -2.27 10.40
C GLY A 421 4.21 -2.20 10.87
N ALA A 422 3.32 -2.96 10.22
CA ALA A 422 1.91 -3.06 10.63
C ALA A 422 1.78 -3.65 12.05
N LYS A 423 2.56 -4.67 12.38
CA LYS A 423 2.52 -5.32 13.71
C LYS A 423 3.10 -4.44 14.80
N ILE A 424 4.19 -3.72 14.53
CA ILE A 424 4.75 -2.74 15.45
C ILE A 424 3.72 -1.65 15.79
N GLY A 425 3.01 -1.15 14.78
CA GLY A 425 1.98 -0.13 14.99
C GLY A 425 0.68 -0.64 15.63
N ASN A 426 0.45 -1.96 15.62
CA ASN A 426 -0.80 -2.58 16.10
C ASN A 426 -0.50 -3.89 16.85
N PRO A 427 0.15 -3.83 18.02
CA PRO A 427 0.67 -5.01 18.72
C PRO A 427 -0.41 -6.03 19.09
N ASP A 428 -1.63 -5.59 19.36
CA ASP A 428 -2.74 -6.47 19.78
C ASP A 428 -3.55 -7.04 18.60
N THR A 429 -3.31 -6.55 17.39
CA THR A 429 -4.07 -6.97 16.21
C THR A 429 -3.32 -8.09 15.47
N PRO A 430 -3.99 -9.18 15.09
CA PRO A 430 -3.40 -10.18 14.21
C PRO A 430 -2.97 -9.56 12.88
N VAL A 431 -1.73 -9.82 12.46
CA VAL A 431 -1.21 -9.38 11.16
C VAL A 431 -0.89 -10.61 10.32
N ILE A 432 -1.52 -10.69 9.16
CA ILE A 432 -1.37 -11.78 8.21
C ILE A 432 -0.71 -11.23 6.95
N VAL A 433 0.47 -11.73 6.64
CA VAL A 433 1.19 -11.40 5.41
C VAL A 433 0.92 -12.46 4.38
N ILE A 434 0.54 -12.08 3.17
CA ILE A 434 0.34 -13.00 2.05
C ILE A 434 1.33 -12.64 0.96
N SER A 435 2.26 -13.54 0.68
CA SER A 435 3.32 -13.36 -0.30
C SER A 435 3.40 -14.56 -1.24
N GLY A 436 3.90 -14.34 -2.45
CA GLY A 436 4.36 -15.43 -3.30
C GLY A 436 5.77 -15.84 -2.93
N ASP A 437 6.18 -17.02 -3.38
CA ASP A 437 7.54 -17.53 -3.22
C ASP A 437 8.63 -16.60 -3.81
N GLY A 438 8.34 -15.91 -4.92
CA GLY A 438 9.25 -14.92 -5.50
C GLY A 438 9.35 -13.64 -4.67
N GLY A 439 8.21 -13.08 -4.21
CA GLY A 439 8.18 -11.87 -3.39
C GLY A 439 8.81 -12.08 -2.01
N MET A 440 8.56 -13.23 -1.40
CA MET A 440 9.12 -13.59 -0.09
C MET A 440 10.65 -13.57 -0.08
N GLN A 441 11.29 -13.98 -1.16
CA GLN A 441 12.75 -14.02 -1.26
C GLN A 441 13.42 -12.64 -1.34
N MET A 442 12.67 -11.56 -1.63
CA MET A 442 13.26 -10.23 -1.83
C MET A 442 13.63 -9.52 -0.52
N ASN A 443 12.94 -9.82 0.58
CA ASN A 443 13.21 -9.24 1.90
C ASN A 443 13.16 -10.31 3.01
N ILE A 444 13.65 -11.49 2.70
CA ILE A 444 13.60 -12.67 3.59
C ILE A 444 14.40 -12.47 4.88
N GLN A 445 15.44 -11.64 4.86
CA GLN A 445 16.28 -11.31 5.99
C GLN A 445 15.52 -10.64 7.15
N GLU A 446 14.32 -10.13 6.90
CA GLU A 446 13.49 -9.50 7.94
C GLU A 446 12.92 -10.49 8.94
N PHE A 447 13.13 -11.81 8.74
CA PHE A 447 12.92 -12.78 9.81
C PHE A 447 13.74 -12.43 11.06
N ALA A 448 15.00 -11.97 10.87
CA ALA A 448 15.84 -11.55 11.99
C ALA A 448 15.20 -10.38 12.76
N THR A 449 14.62 -9.42 12.05
CA THR A 449 13.90 -8.30 12.68
C THR A 449 12.65 -8.79 13.42
N ALA A 450 11.81 -9.59 12.76
CA ALA A 450 10.56 -10.05 13.34
C ALA A 450 10.75 -10.97 14.54
N VAL A 451 11.81 -11.79 14.57
CA VAL A 451 12.14 -12.65 15.72
C VAL A 451 12.72 -11.82 16.87
N LEU A 452 13.65 -10.88 16.57
CA LEU A 452 14.27 -10.04 17.59
C LEU A 452 13.27 -9.14 18.32
N GLU A 453 12.32 -8.58 17.56
CA GLU A 453 11.28 -7.70 18.10
C GLU A 453 10.06 -8.49 18.64
N GLU A 454 10.16 -9.81 18.74
CA GLU A 454 9.09 -10.71 19.22
C GLU A 454 7.73 -10.45 18.54
N LEU A 455 7.71 -10.36 17.20
CA LEU A 455 6.51 -10.07 16.43
C LEU A 455 5.80 -11.36 15.96
N PRO A 456 4.67 -11.74 16.56
CA PRO A 456 3.90 -12.92 16.14
C PRO A 456 3.10 -12.62 14.85
N LEU A 457 3.81 -12.61 13.72
CA LEU A 457 3.24 -12.48 12.38
C LEU A 457 2.83 -13.86 11.84
N ILE A 458 1.79 -13.92 11.03
CA ILE A 458 1.44 -15.09 10.23
C ILE A 458 1.83 -14.82 8.78
N LEU A 459 2.88 -15.49 8.31
CA LEU A 459 3.42 -15.32 6.96
C LEU A 459 2.91 -16.46 6.08
N CYS A 460 1.97 -16.19 5.18
CA CYS A 460 1.41 -17.13 4.21
C CYS A 460 2.21 -17.03 2.91
N VAL A 461 3.02 -18.03 2.60
CA VAL A 461 3.76 -18.12 1.34
C VAL A 461 2.99 -19.01 0.37
N PHE A 462 2.47 -18.41 -0.71
CA PHE A 462 1.83 -19.14 -1.81
C PHE A 462 2.92 -19.59 -2.79
N ASN A 463 3.36 -20.82 -2.62
CA ASN A 463 4.46 -21.38 -3.39
C ASN A 463 3.91 -22.14 -4.61
N ASN A 464 4.06 -21.54 -5.80
CA ASN A 464 3.77 -22.16 -7.09
C ASN A 464 5.02 -22.37 -7.95
N GLU A 465 6.21 -22.07 -7.40
CA GLU A 465 7.51 -22.18 -8.04
C GLU A 465 7.71 -21.25 -9.26
N TYR A 466 6.87 -20.20 -9.39
CA TYR A 466 6.90 -19.29 -10.51
C TYR A 466 6.62 -17.83 -10.13
N LEU A 467 7.08 -16.89 -10.93
CA LEU A 467 6.56 -15.54 -10.96
C LEU A 467 5.16 -15.57 -11.62
N GLY A 468 4.15 -15.97 -10.83
CA GLY A 468 2.86 -16.43 -11.31
C GLY A 468 2.11 -15.43 -12.19
N MET A 469 2.10 -14.13 -11.87
CA MET A 469 1.42 -13.12 -12.68
C MET A 469 2.08 -12.96 -14.05
N VAL A 470 3.42 -12.95 -14.12
CA VAL A 470 4.14 -12.86 -15.40
C VAL A 470 3.95 -14.14 -16.22
N ARG A 471 3.99 -15.31 -15.55
CA ARG A 471 3.69 -16.61 -16.18
C ARG A 471 2.28 -16.64 -16.78
N GLN A 472 1.27 -16.08 -16.08
CA GLN A 472 -0.10 -15.95 -16.58
C GLN A 472 -0.15 -15.16 -17.88
N TRP A 473 0.51 -14.00 -17.95
CA TRP A 473 0.62 -13.20 -19.17
C TRP A 473 1.29 -13.96 -20.30
N GLN A 474 2.38 -14.69 -20.02
CA GLN A 474 3.08 -15.49 -21.00
C GLN A 474 2.21 -16.64 -21.52
N LYS A 475 1.38 -17.24 -20.67
CA LYS A 475 0.41 -18.27 -21.07
C LYS A 475 -0.65 -17.70 -22.00
N LEU A 476 -1.24 -16.55 -21.63
CA LEU A 476 -2.36 -15.96 -22.37
C LEU A 476 -1.95 -15.29 -23.69
N PHE A 477 -0.81 -14.58 -23.70
CA PHE A 477 -0.50 -13.66 -24.79
C PHE A 477 0.80 -13.96 -25.53
N TYR A 478 1.63 -14.87 -25.01
CA TYR A 478 2.96 -15.16 -25.57
C TYR A 478 3.17 -16.64 -25.92
N GLY A 479 2.08 -17.37 -26.20
CA GLY A 479 2.15 -18.77 -26.65
C GLY A 479 2.90 -19.69 -25.68
N LYS A 480 2.72 -19.48 -24.38
CA LYS A 480 3.34 -20.28 -23.27
C LYS A 480 4.88 -20.27 -23.28
N ARG A 481 5.50 -19.23 -23.85
CA ARG A 481 6.96 -19.05 -23.78
C ARG A 481 7.34 -18.46 -22.42
N TYR A 482 7.52 -19.32 -21.43
CA TYR A 482 7.81 -18.98 -20.03
C TYR A 482 9.25 -18.53 -19.83
N SER A 483 9.56 -17.29 -20.25
CA SER A 483 10.90 -16.71 -20.12
C SER A 483 11.08 -16.04 -18.76
N MET A 484 12.13 -16.44 -18.03
CA MET A 484 12.55 -15.80 -16.76
C MET A 484 11.50 -15.83 -15.64
N THR A 485 10.54 -16.75 -15.67
CA THR A 485 9.47 -16.86 -14.68
C THR A 485 9.52 -18.12 -13.83
N ASN A 486 10.31 -19.11 -14.23
CA ASN A 486 10.49 -20.35 -13.50
C ASN A 486 11.55 -20.15 -12.40
N LEU A 487 11.16 -20.36 -11.14
CA LEU A 487 12.04 -20.22 -9.97
C LEU A 487 12.70 -21.54 -9.54
N ARG A 488 12.34 -22.66 -10.17
CA ARG A 488 12.80 -24.01 -9.79
C ARG A 488 13.88 -24.59 -10.70
N SER A 489 14.26 -23.91 -11.78
CA SER A 489 15.31 -24.40 -12.70
C SER A 489 16.16 -23.28 -13.23
N GLY A 490 17.47 -23.49 -13.28
CA GLY A 490 18.43 -22.53 -13.80
C GLY A 490 18.42 -22.38 -15.32
N ALA A 491 19.03 -21.31 -15.84
CA ALA A 491 19.11 -21.04 -17.27
C ALA A 491 19.89 -22.12 -18.04
N LEU A 492 20.85 -22.77 -17.40
CA LEU A 492 21.65 -23.86 -18.00
C LEU A 492 20.85 -25.15 -18.21
N SER A 493 19.84 -25.39 -17.32
CA SER A 493 18.95 -26.55 -17.41
C SER A 493 18.07 -26.57 -18.65
N ARG A 494 17.84 -25.41 -19.28
CA ARG A 494 17.05 -25.29 -20.51
C ARG A 494 17.80 -25.73 -21.78
N ARG A 495 19.12 -25.90 -21.69
CA ARG A 495 19.97 -26.24 -22.84
C ARG A 495 20.16 -27.75 -23.03
N THR A 496 19.73 -28.57 -22.10
CA THR A 496 19.86 -30.01 -22.15
C THR A 496 18.53 -30.65 -22.50
N ASN A 497 18.45 -31.27 -23.63
CA ASN A 497 17.29 -31.85 -24.27
C ASN A 497 16.46 -32.78 -23.37
N GLY A 498 15.54 -32.24 -22.56
CA GLY A 498 14.50 -33.05 -21.97
C GLY A 498 14.84 -33.86 -20.69
N GLU A 499 16.03 -33.74 -20.13
CA GLU A 499 16.34 -34.33 -18.83
C GLU A 499 15.62 -33.55 -17.72
N GLU A 500 14.86 -34.26 -16.87
CA GLU A 500 14.24 -33.68 -15.66
C GLU A 500 15.36 -33.28 -14.69
N TYR A 501 15.62 -31.97 -14.61
CA TYR A 501 16.50 -31.44 -13.54
C TYR A 501 15.80 -31.57 -12.18
N PRO A 502 16.61 -31.81 -11.13
CA PRO A 502 16.04 -31.77 -9.77
C PRO A 502 15.40 -30.40 -9.54
N LYS A 503 14.14 -30.44 -9.13
CA LYS A 503 13.39 -29.25 -8.76
C LYS A 503 14.11 -28.59 -7.59
N TYR A 504 14.55 -27.35 -7.78
CA TYR A 504 15.11 -26.55 -6.72
C TYR A 504 14.08 -25.47 -6.31
N THR A 505 13.65 -25.52 -5.07
CA THR A 505 12.96 -24.42 -4.40
C THR A 505 13.59 -24.27 -3.02
N PRO A 506 13.79 -23.03 -2.52
CA PRO A 506 14.22 -22.87 -1.13
C PRO A 506 13.24 -23.59 -0.20
N ASP A 507 13.78 -24.29 0.78
CA ASP A 507 12.95 -24.85 1.86
C ASP A 507 12.58 -23.72 2.81
N PHE A 508 11.42 -23.08 2.59
CA PHE A 508 10.99 -21.93 3.37
C PHE A 508 10.72 -22.28 4.82
N VAL A 509 10.32 -23.52 5.12
CA VAL A 509 10.10 -23.99 6.51
C VAL A 509 11.45 -24.02 7.24
N LYS A 510 12.45 -24.74 6.72
CA LYS A 510 13.78 -24.77 7.33
C LYS A 510 14.43 -23.41 7.41
N LEU A 511 14.18 -22.55 6.43
CA LEU A 511 14.69 -21.19 6.43
C LEU A 511 14.08 -20.39 7.58
N ALA A 512 12.77 -20.43 7.77
CA ALA A 512 12.11 -19.78 8.91
C ALA A 512 12.66 -20.30 10.25
N GLU A 513 12.79 -21.62 10.39
CA GLU A 513 13.36 -22.27 11.58
C GLU A 513 14.81 -21.84 11.84
N SER A 514 15.62 -21.65 10.80
CA SER A 514 17.01 -21.21 10.96
C SER A 514 17.14 -19.79 11.54
N TYR A 515 16.12 -18.96 11.37
CA TYR A 515 16.01 -17.63 12.01
C TYR A 515 15.37 -17.66 13.41
N GLY A 516 14.90 -18.83 13.86
CA GLY A 516 14.17 -18.94 15.15
C GLY A 516 12.66 -18.70 15.05
N ALA A 517 12.11 -18.59 13.84
CA ALA A 517 10.68 -18.56 13.59
C ALA A 517 10.08 -19.97 13.56
N LYS A 518 8.76 -20.10 13.50
CA LYS A 518 8.09 -21.37 13.24
C LYS A 518 7.84 -21.55 11.74
N GLY A 519 7.96 -22.80 11.26
CA GLY A 519 7.63 -23.18 9.89
C GLY A 519 6.57 -24.29 9.85
N ILE A 520 5.59 -24.15 8.96
CA ILE A 520 4.55 -25.15 8.68
C ILE A 520 4.44 -25.28 7.15
N ARG A 521 4.35 -26.53 6.64
CA ARG A 521 4.09 -26.77 5.22
C ARG A 521 2.74 -27.45 5.03
N VAL A 522 1.95 -26.95 4.09
CA VAL A 522 0.58 -27.38 3.80
C VAL A 522 0.47 -27.80 2.34
N PHE A 523 -0.01 -29.01 2.09
CA PHE A 523 -0.20 -29.57 0.76
C PHE A 523 -1.67 -29.67 0.36
N ASN A 524 -2.56 -29.79 1.33
CA ASN A 524 -3.96 -30.12 1.11
C ASN A 524 -4.89 -29.11 1.78
N LYS A 525 -6.04 -28.84 1.16
CA LYS A 525 -7.05 -27.92 1.69
C LYS A 525 -7.55 -28.25 3.10
N ASN A 526 -7.58 -29.53 3.46
CA ASN A 526 -8.04 -29.97 4.77
C ASN A 526 -7.06 -29.63 5.92
N GLU A 527 -5.80 -29.33 5.59
CA GLU A 527 -4.75 -28.99 6.55
C GLU A 527 -4.73 -27.48 6.87
N VAL A 528 -5.34 -26.65 6.00
CA VAL A 528 -5.27 -25.17 6.10
C VAL A 528 -5.80 -24.66 7.44
N ALA A 529 -6.96 -25.15 7.86
CA ALA A 529 -7.59 -24.71 9.11
C ALA A 529 -6.70 -25.00 10.32
N ALA A 530 -6.12 -26.20 10.39
CA ALA A 530 -5.25 -26.62 11.49
C ALA A 530 -3.94 -25.80 11.52
N ALA A 531 -3.37 -25.50 10.36
CA ALA A 531 -2.16 -24.68 10.25
C ALA A 531 -2.38 -23.26 10.82
N PHE A 532 -3.52 -22.63 10.54
CA PHE A 532 -3.85 -21.32 11.12
C PHE A 532 -4.11 -21.41 12.64
N GLU A 533 -4.77 -22.48 13.13
CA GLU A 533 -4.96 -22.68 14.57
C GLU A 533 -3.62 -22.88 15.29
N GLU A 534 -2.67 -23.56 14.67
CA GLU A 534 -1.31 -23.70 15.21
C GLU A 534 -0.57 -22.35 15.21
N ALA A 535 -0.65 -21.58 14.12
CA ALA A 535 -0.04 -20.27 14.04
C ALA A 535 -0.57 -19.28 15.11
N LYS A 536 -1.86 -19.31 15.41
CA LYS A 536 -2.46 -18.47 16.48
C LYS A 536 -1.93 -18.78 17.88
N ARG A 537 -1.50 -20.00 18.14
CA ARG A 537 -0.92 -20.41 19.44
C ARG A 537 0.48 -19.83 19.65
N ASN A 538 1.14 -19.45 18.57
CA ASN A 538 2.46 -18.84 18.64
C ASN A 538 2.31 -17.32 18.84
N THR A 539 2.64 -16.84 20.04
CA THR A 539 2.44 -15.45 20.47
C THR A 539 3.74 -14.67 20.59
N LYS A 540 4.89 -15.25 20.21
CA LYS A 540 6.20 -14.62 20.39
C LYS A 540 6.96 -14.36 19.11
N VAL A 541 7.00 -15.32 18.20
CA VAL A 541 7.82 -15.23 16.99
C VAL A 541 6.94 -15.37 15.75
N PRO A 542 7.40 -14.98 14.57
CA PRO A 542 6.62 -15.19 13.35
C PRO A 542 6.42 -16.68 13.07
N THR A 543 5.28 -17.01 12.47
CA THR A 543 5.00 -18.33 11.91
C THR A 543 4.86 -18.24 10.40
N LEU A 544 5.76 -18.89 9.67
CA LEU A 544 5.63 -19.07 8.24
C LEU A 544 4.78 -20.31 7.95
N ILE A 545 3.75 -20.14 7.13
CA ILE A 545 2.97 -21.24 6.56
C ILE A 545 3.22 -21.24 5.06
N GLU A 546 3.92 -22.26 4.57
CA GLU A 546 4.15 -22.49 3.16
C GLU A 546 3.02 -23.34 2.59
N PHE A 547 2.24 -22.75 1.69
CA PHE A 547 1.17 -23.42 0.96
C PHE A 547 1.64 -23.83 -0.43
N ILE A 548 1.70 -25.11 -0.71
CA ILE A 548 2.07 -25.64 -2.04
C ILE A 548 0.82 -25.61 -2.91
N ILE A 549 0.74 -24.60 -3.78
CA ILE A 549 -0.43 -24.36 -4.63
C ILE A 549 -0.20 -24.81 -6.07
N ASP A 550 -1.29 -24.95 -6.85
CA ASP A 550 -1.19 -25.33 -8.26
C ASP A 550 -0.54 -24.20 -9.09
N PRO A 551 0.56 -24.47 -9.82
CA PRO A 551 1.18 -23.51 -10.72
C PRO A 551 0.31 -23.10 -11.91
N GLU A 552 -0.75 -23.85 -12.21
CA GLU A 552 -1.70 -23.52 -13.29
C GLU A 552 -2.82 -22.58 -12.85
N GLU A 553 -2.93 -22.27 -11.54
CA GLU A 553 -3.88 -21.27 -11.03
C GLU A 553 -3.68 -19.91 -11.70
N MET A 554 -4.79 -19.30 -12.07
CA MET A 554 -4.81 -18.01 -12.76
C MET A 554 -5.84 -17.08 -12.13
N VAL A 555 -5.57 -15.79 -12.24
CA VAL A 555 -6.49 -14.74 -11.75
C VAL A 555 -7.47 -14.38 -12.85
N TYR A 556 -8.74 -14.65 -12.61
CA TYR A 556 -9.85 -14.24 -13.47
C TYR A 556 -10.92 -13.48 -12.69
N PRO A 557 -11.69 -12.59 -13.34
CA PRO A 557 -11.54 -12.12 -14.72
C PRO A 557 -10.24 -11.37 -14.96
N MET A 558 -9.87 -11.21 -16.25
CA MET A 558 -8.75 -10.38 -16.66
C MET A 558 -9.09 -9.61 -17.94
N ILE A 559 -8.84 -8.30 -17.97
CA ILE A 559 -8.92 -7.54 -19.22
C ILE A 559 -7.65 -7.78 -20.02
N LYS A 560 -7.79 -8.06 -21.32
CA LYS A 560 -6.63 -8.17 -22.23
C LYS A 560 -5.89 -6.82 -22.32
N PRO A 561 -4.57 -6.81 -22.58
CA PRO A 561 -3.82 -5.58 -22.75
C PRO A 561 -4.43 -4.65 -23.80
N GLY A 562 -4.64 -3.37 -23.44
CA GLY A 562 -5.26 -2.37 -24.32
C GLY A 562 -6.76 -2.57 -24.55
N GLY A 563 -7.41 -3.48 -23.84
CA GLY A 563 -8.83 -3.72 -23.90
C GLY A 563 -9.66 -2.72 -23.09
N THR A 564 -10.96 -2.77 -23.31
CA THR A 564 -11.98 -2.02 -22.57
C THR A 564 -12.40 -2.78 -21.31
N LEU A 565 -13.20 -2.17 -20.44
CA LEU A 565 -13.76 -2.85 -19.26
C LEU A 565 -14.70 -4.03 -19.62
N GLU A 566 -15.11 -4.14 -20.89
CA GLU A 566 -15.96 -5.22 -21.38
C GLU A 566 -15.17 -6.36 -22.03
N ASP A 567 -13.90 -6.15 -22.38
CA ASP A 567 -13.02 -7.15 -22.98
C ASP A 567 -12.46 -8.13 -21.91
N LEU A 568 -13.34 -8.75 -21.15
CA LEU A 568 -12.97 -9.64 -20.06
C LEU A 568 -12.70 -11.07 -20.55
N ILE A 569 -11.55 -11.59 -20.21
CA ILE A 569 -11.22 -13.02 -20.27
C ILE A 569 -11.75 -13.62 -18.96
N MET A 570 -12.77 -14.48 -19.09
CA MET A 570 -13.42 -15.09 -17.93
C MET A 570 -12.79 -16.42 -17.56
N ASP A 571 -12.19 -17.10 -18.55
CA ASP A 571 -11.49 -18.38 -18.38
C ASP A 571 -10.61 -18.70 -19.61
N CYS A 572 -9.79 -19.77 -19.53
CA CYS A 572 -9.02 -20.37 -20.64
C CYS A 572 -9.20 -21.87 -20.66
#